data_dc6161a890f9206941baddbd265ce9f5
#
_entry.id   dc6161a890f9206941baddbd265ce9f5
#
_cell.length_a   1.000
_cell.length_b   1.000
_cell.length_c   1.000
_cell.angle_alpha   90.00
_cell.angle_beta   90.00
_cell.angle_gamma   90.00
#
_symmetry.space_group_name_H-M   'P 1'
#
loop_
_entity.id
_entity.type
_entity.pdbx_description
1 polymer ?
#
loop_
_entity_poly.entity_id
_entity_poly.type
_entity_poly.pdbx_seq_one_letter_code
_entity_poly.pdbx_strand_id
1 'polypeptide(L)'
;MIRSLLHASLILTLMTGPAAYGQSNLPAPGKPDIPYLIHAASLIETEQSKAEEETRKDDFLYVVPGAAAGVTTPLAGPEFLFRSGSIDPNDLQLYRFESKNGRRELLFRRKKRILAEAIRVTVFPMEEGLARIRVYESLTAGEYCLTPNGSDAVFCFTVD
;
A
#
# COMPACT_ATOMS: atom_id res chain seq x y z
N MET A 1 3.18 -6.76 80.38
CA MET A 1 4.02 -6.14 79.39
C MET A 1 3.81 -6.90 78.05
N ILE A 2 2.94 -6.37 77.20
CA ILE A 2 2.66 -6.99 75.88
C ILE A 2 3.04 -5.93 74.85
N ARG A 3 4.11 -6.22 74.08
CA ARG A 3 4.57 -5.38 72.98
C ARG A 3 3.78 -5.75 71.71
N SER A 4 2.96 -4.81 71.26
CA SER A 4 2.25 -4.87 69.97
C SER A 4 3.21 -4.54 68.84
N LEU A 5 3.44 -5.47 67.93
CA LEU A 5 4.20 -5.28 66.70
C LEU A 5 3.22 -4.87 65.60
N LEU A 6 3.29 -3.61 65.19
CA LEU A 6 2.58 -3.10 64.03
C LEU A 6 3.34 -3.53 62.77
N HIS A 7 2.72 -4.40 61.96
CA HIS A 7 3.21 -4.70 60.59
C HIS A 7 2.64 -3.65 59.63
N ALA A 8 3.51 -2.79 59.13
CA ALA A 8 3.16 -1.87 58.04
C ALA A 8 3.31 -2.66 56.69
N SER A 9 2.16 -3.01 56.11
CA SER A 9 2.13 -3.58 54.75
C SER A 9 2.29 -2.46 53.72
N LEU A 10 3.44 -2.44 53.06
CA LEU A 10 3.70 -1.54 51.94
C LEU A 10 3.06 -2.12 50.67
N ILE A 11 1.91 -1.57 50.25
CA ILE A 11 1.27 -1.93 49.01
C ILE A 11 1.96 -1.19 47.88
N LEU A 12 2.78 -1.91 47.11
CA LEU A 12 3.42 -1.39 45.88
C LEU A 12 2.39 -1.44 44.72
N THR A 13 1.74 -0.33 44.43
CA THR A 13 0.81 -0.20 43.29
C THR A 13 1.63 -0.08 42.03
N LEU A 14 1.72 -1.16 41.24
CA LEU A 14 2.24 -1.10 39.86
C LEU A 14 1.24 -0.32 38.99
N MET A 15 1.58 0.90 38.65
CA MET A 15 0.90 1.67 37.61
C MET A 15 1.31 1.12 36.24
N THR A 16 0.52 0.20 35.68
CA THR A 16 0.60 -0.15 34.26
C THR A 16 -0.07 0.96 33.47
N GLY A 17 0.73 1.94 33.01
CA GLY A 17 0.26 2.94 32.06
C GLY A 17 -0.10 2.25 30.73
N PRO A 18 -1.17 2.69 30.03
CA PRO A 18 -1.47 2.20 28.69
C PRO A 18 -0.28 2.53 27.78
N ALA A 19 0.22 1.51 27.08
CA ALA A 19 1.20 1.73 26.01
C ALA A 19 0.55 2.66 24.99
N ALA A 20 1.05 3.89 24.88
CA ALA A 20 0.67 4.82 23.85
C ALA A 20 1.16 4.23 22.52
N TYR A 21 0.28 3.53 21.81
CA TYR A 21 0.51 3.21 20.40
C TYR A 21 0.65 4.54 19.68
N GLY A 22 1.86 4.81 19.17
CA GLY A 22 2.18 6.06 18.51
C GLY A 22 1.16 6.35 17.41
N GLN A 23 0.32 7.35 17.64
CA GLN A 23 -0.55 7.88 16.60
C GLN A 23 0.38 8.41 15.51
N SER A 24 0.30 7.83 14.32
CA SER A 24 0.99 8.39 13.17
C SER A 24 0.40 9.78 12.91
N ASN A 25 1.22 10.82 13.01
CA ASN A 25 0.81 12.21 12.71
C ASN A 25 0.55 12.44 11.20
N LEU A 26 0.19 11.38 10.47
CA LEU A 26 -0.17 11.49 9.06
C LEU A 26 -1.58 12.05 8.92
N PRO A 27 -1.81 12.95 7.97
CA PRO A 27 -3.16 13.41 7.66
C PRO A 27 -4.02 12.22 7.19
N ALA A 28 -5.34 12.34 7.32
CA ALA A 28 -6.24 11.34 6.76
C ALA A 28 -6.27 11.44 5.22
N PRO A 29 -6.40 10.30 4.50
CA PRO A 29 -6.62 10.30 3.06
C PRO A 29 -7.84 11.14 2.68
N GLY A 30 -7.69 12.02 1.68
CA GLY A 30 -8.75 12.93 1.25
C GLY A 30 -9.93 12.20 0.60
N LYS A 31 -9.66 11.12 -0.13
CA LYS A 31 -10.67 10.34 -0.87
C LYS A 31 -10.60 8.87 -0.47
N PRO A 32 -11.74 8.15 -0.41
CA PRO A 32 -11.74 6.70 -0.24
C PRO A 32 -11.30 6.01 -1.53
N ASP A 33 -10.90 4.76 -1.40
CA ASP A 33 -10.56 3.83 -2.50
C ASP A 33 -9.36 4.26 -3.36
N ILE A 34 -8.55 5.19 -2.87
CA ILE A 34 -7.32 5.64 -3.53
C ILE A 34 -6.14 5.42 -2.58
N PRO A 35 -5.09 4.70 -3.02
CA PRO A 35 -3.84 4.62 -2.26
C PRO A 35 -3.09 5.95 -2.29
N TYR A 36 -2.67 6.42 -1.12
CA TYR A 36 -1.83 7.61 -0.98
C TYR A 36 -0.43 7.20 -0.58
N LEU A 37 0.57 7.56 -1.36
CA LEU A 37 1.99 7.41 -1.00
C LEU A 37 2.29 8.19 0.27
N ILE A 38 2.93 7.51 1.22
CA ILE A 38 3.46 8.14 2.43
C ILE A 38 4.85 8.67 2.12
N HIS A 39 5.00 9.99 2.10
CA HIS A 39 6.28 10.66 1.90
C HIS A 39 6.57 11.58 3.09
N ALA A 40 7.47 11.14 3.98
CA ALA A 40 7.72 11.79 5.27
C ALA A 40 6.42 11.97 6.08
N ALA A 41 5.99 13.19 6.32
CA ALA A 41 4.74 13.52 7.04
C ALA A 41 3.58 13.88 6.10
N SER A 42 3.71 13.62 4.79
CA SER A 42 2.74 13.99 3.76
C SER A 42 2.15 12.77 3.08
N LEU A 43 0.96 12.93 2.53
CA LEU A 43 0.30 11.97 1.67
C LEU A 43 0.25 12.51 0.24
N ILE A 44 0.69 11.71 -0.72
CA ILE A 44 0.64 12.04 -2.15
C ILE A 44 -0.33 11.06 -2.80
N GLU A 45 -1.38 11.59 -3.42
CA GLU A 45 -2.37 10.80 -4.15
C GLU A 45 -1.68 10.12 -5.35
N THR A 46 -1.83 8.80 -5.49
CA THR A 46 -1.32 8.08 -6.66
C THR A 46 -2.06 8.49 -7.93
N GLU A 47 -1.42 8.34 -9.08
CA GLU A 47 -2.07 8.62 -10.36
C GLU A 47 -3.19 7.62 -10.62
N GLN A 48 -4.41 8.12 -10.76
CA GLN A 48 -5.58 7.30 -11.10
C GLN A 48 -5.70 7.18 -12.61
N SER A 49 -5.83 5.96 -13.12
CA SER A 49 -6.03 5.67 -14.52
C SER A 49 -6.87 4.41 -14.70
N LYS A 50 -7.10 4.03 -15.95
CA LYS A 50 -7.69 2.76 -16.33
C LYS A 50 -6.74 2.02 -17.24
N ALA A 51 -6.62 0.71 -17.00
CA ALA A 51 -5.92 -0.17 -17.89
C ALA A 51 -6.85 -0.65 -19.00
N GLU A 52 -6.41 -0.53 -20.26
CA GLU A 52 -7.11 -1.08 -21.41
C GLU A 52 -6.52 -2.46 -21.74
N GLU A 53 -7.38 -3.45 -21.97
CA GLU A 53 -6.97 -4.78 -22.38
C GLU A 53 -6.85 -4.88 -23.89
N GLU A 54 -5.67 -5.19 -24.40
CA GLU A 54 -5.42 -5.53 -25.78
C GLU A 54 -5.14 -7.03 -25.89
N THR A 55 -5.87 -7.74 -26.74
CA THR A 55 -5.58 -9.13 -27.05
C THR A 55 -4.52 -9.25 -28.14
N ARG A 56 -3.40 -9.91 -27.85
CA ARG A 56 -2.33 -10.20 -28.83
C ARG A 56 -2.18 -11.72 -29.01
N LYS A 57 -2.81 -12.27 -30.03
CA LYS A 57 -2.86 -13.71 -30.29
C LYS A 57 -3.42 -14.47 -29.07
N ASP A 58 -2.53 -15.08 -28.29
CA ASP A 58 -2.89 -15.86 -27.11
C ASP A 58 -2.50 -15.14 -25.78
N ASP A 59 -2.05 -13.90 -25.86
CA ASP A 59 -1.58 -13.12 -24.71
C ASP A 59 -2.53 -11.93 -24.47
N PHE A 60 -2.63 -11.48 -23.23
CA PHE A 60 -3.29 -10.25 -22.84
C PHE A 60 -2.25 -9.20 -22.53
N LEU A 61 -2.43 -8.01 -23.08
CA LEU A 61 -1.63 -6.85 -22.79
C LEU A 61 -2.52 -5.80 -22.10
N TYR A 62 -2.20 -5.44 -20.88
CA TYR A 62 -2.83 -4.33 -20.19
C TYR A 62 -2.01 -3.06 -20.44
N VAL A 63 -2.68 -2.01 -20.88
CA VAL A 63 -2.07 -0.76 -21.32
C VAL A 63 -2.60 0.38 -20.48
N VAL A 64 -1.68 1.18 -19.94
CA VAL A 64 -1.99 2.42 -19.22
C VAL A 64 -1.39 3.58 -20.01
N PRO A 65 -2.16 4.64 -20.31
CA PRO A 65 -1.67 5.80 -21.03
C PRO A 65 -0.49 6.50 -20.33
N GLY A 66 0.40 7.10 -21.11
CA GLY A 66 1.56 7.82 -20.64
C GLY A 66 2.77 6.91 -20.34
N ALA A 67 3.96 7.41 -20.67
CA ALA A 67 5.22 6.68 -20.51
C ALA A 67 5.65 6.52 -19.04
N ALA A 68 5.22 7.44 -18.18
CA ALA A 68 5.49 7.44 -16.75
C ALA A 68 4.27 7.94 -15.98
N ALA A 69 4.18 7.57 -14.70
CA ALA A 69 3.18 8.11 -13.81
C ALA A 69 3.53 9.57 -13.45
N GLY A 70 2.49 10.38 -13.21
CA GLY A 70 2.65 11.76 -12.76
C GLY A 70 3.12 11.89 -11.30
N VAL A 71 3.29 10.78 -10.59
CA VAL A 71 3.68 10.72 -9.18
C VAL A 71 4.93 9.88 -9.05
N THR A 72 5.97 10.41 -8.41
CA THR A 72 7.25 9.73 -8.22
C THR A 72 7.63 9.60 -6.75
N THR A 73 8.41 8.58 -6.42
CA THR A 73 9.01 8.38 -5.11
C THR A 73 10.45 7.87 -5.23
N PRO A 74 11.40 8.40 -4.45
CA PRO A 74 12.75 7.86 -4.38
C PRO A 74 12.85 6.65 -3.44
N LEU A 75 11.74 6.24 -2.81
CA LEU A 75 11.74 5.15 -1.84
C LEU A 75 11.59 3.81 -2.55
N ALA A 76 12.59 2.93 -2.41
CA ALA A 76 12.54 1.56 -2.92
C ALA A 76 11.51 0.67 -2.20
N GLY A 77 11.11 1.03 -0.99
CA GLY A 77 10.06 0.36 -0.21
C GLY A 77 8.93 1.33 0.10
N PRO A 78 8.13 1.74 -0.90
CA PRO A 78 7.05 2.70 -0.66
C PRO A 78 5.98 2.10 0.24
N GLU A 79 5.38 2.96 1.05
CA GLU A 79 4.22 2.64 1.86
C GLU A 79 3.05 3.52 1.45
N PHE A 80 1.85 2.99 1.60
CA PHE A 80 0.63 3.71 1.26
C PHE A 80 -0.31 3.74 2.45
N LEU A 81 -1.04 4.84 2.57
CA LEU A 81 -2.22 4.94 3.42
C LEU A 81 -3.46 4.84 2.52
N PHE A 82 -4.39 3.99 2.91
CA PHE A 82 -5.60 3.70 2.15
C PHE A 82 -6.82 3.81 3.06
N ARG A 83 -7.87 4.47 2.58
CA ARG A 83 -9.18 4.47 3.25
C ARG A 83 -10.15 3.66 2.42
N SER A 84 -10.66 2.58 3.00
CA SER A 84 -11.66 1.73 2.35
C SER A 84 -12.99 2.46 2.21
N GLY A 85 -13.55 2.43 1.03
CA GLY A 85 -14.92 2.77 0.73
C GLY A 85 -15.64 1.53 0.20
N SER A 86 -15.43 1.21 -1.07
CA SER A 86 -15.96 0.03 -1.75
C SER A 86 -14.88 -1.03 -2.05
N ILE A 87 -13.60 -0.66 -2.01
CA ILE A 87 -12.47 -1.56 -2.29
C ILE A 87 -11.91 -2.11 -0.98
N ASP A 88 -11.77 -3.45 -0.90
CA ASP A 88 -11.02 -4.10 0.15
C ASP A 88 -9.51 -3.90 -0.12
N PRO A 89 -8.73 -3.33 0.80
CA PRO A 89 -7.29 -3.17 0.62
C PRO A 89 -6.55 -4.51 0.41
N ASN A 90 -7.10 -5.64 0.86
CA ASN A 90 -6.53 -6.96 0.62
C ASN A 90 -6.68 -7.44 -0.83
N ASP A 91 -7.57 -6.84 -1.60
CA ASP A 91 -7.73 -7.13 -3.04
C ASP A 91 -6.75 -6.35 -3.91
N LEU A 92 -6.00 -5.40 -3.34
CA LEU A 92 -5.01 -4.62 -4.08
C LEU A 92 -3.78 -5.48 -4.40
N GLN A 93 -3.44 -5.50 -5.68
CA GLN A 93 -2.26 -6.18 -6.23
C GLN A 93 -1.32 -5.16 -6.85
N LEU A 94 -0.03 -5.30 -6.62
CA LEU A 94 1.00 -4.43 -7.17
C LEU A 94 1.68 -5.12 -8.35
N TYR A 95 1.78 -4.40 -9.47
CA TYR A 95 2.48 -4.88 -10.66
C TYR A 95 3.50 -3.87 -11.17
N ARG A 96 4.57 -4.38 -11.76
CA ARG A 96 5.53 -3.58 -12.51
C ARG A 96 5.10 -3.52 -13.97
N PHE A 97 5.01 -2.31 -14.51
CA PHE A 97 4.72 -2.03 -15.92
C PHE A 97 6.01 -1.68 -16.66
N GLU A 98 6.07 -2.02 -17.93
CA GLU A 98 7.16 -1.60 -18.81
C GLU A 98 6.75 -0.33 -19.56
N SER A 99 7.59 0.72 -19.48
CA SER A 99 7.41 1.91 -20.30
C SER A 99 7.87 1.62 -21.73
N LYS A 100 6.95 1.69 -22.68
CA LYS A 100 7.20 1.37 -24.07
C LYS A 100 6.30 2.17 -25.03
N ASN A 101 6.89 2.75 -26.06
CA ASN A 101 6.14 3.50 -27.07
C ASN A 101 5.23 4.60 -26.50
N GLY A 102 5.68 5.30 -25.45
CA GLY A 102 4.91 6.38 -24.83
C GLY A 102 3.74 5.93 -23.95
N ARG A 103 3.68 4.65 -23.58
CA ARG A 103 2.67 4.07 -22.70
C ARG A 103 3.29 3.04 -21.74
N ARG A 104 2.58 2.64 -20.72
CA ARG A 104 2.98 1.60 -19.75
C ARG A 104 2.25 0.31 -20.09
N GLU A 105 2.99 -0.78 -20.21
CA GLU A 105 2.47 -2.08 -20.66
C GLU A 105 2.73 -3.17 -19.61
N LEU A 106 1.74 -4.04 -19.39
CA LEU A 106 1.86 -5.25 -18.57
C LEU A 106 1.39 -6.46 -19.38
N LEU A 107 2.29 -7.39 -19.66
CA LEU A 107 2.02 -8.56 -20.49
C LEU A 107 1.71 -9.79 -19.65
N PHE A 108 0.55 -10.42 -19.91
CA PHE A 108 0.17 -11.73 -19.39
C PHE A 108 0.21 -12.76 -20.51
N ARG A 109 1.13 -13.73 -20.43
CA ARG A 109 1.29 -14.79 -21.42
C ARG A 109 0.45 -16.02 -21.07
N ARG A 110 -0.63 -16.24 -21.81
CA ARG A 110 -1.57 -17.34 -21.58
C ARG A 110 -0.96 -18.73 -21.82
N LYS A 111 -0.26 -18.93 -22.95
CA LYS A 111 0.29 -20.24 -23.34
C LYS A 111 1.39 -20.78 -22.44
N LYS A 112 2.20 -19.91 -21.85
CA LYS A 112 3.31 -20.32 -20.99
C LYS A 112 2.94 -20.37 -19.50
N ARG A 113 1.67 -20.10 -19.14
CA ARG A 113 1.24 -19.87 -17.75
C ARG A 113 2.14 -18.86 -17.01
N ILE A 114 2.84 -18.00 -17.75
CA ILE A 114 3.58 -16.89 -17.18
C ILE A 114 2.57 -15.76 -17.04
N LEU A 115 1.90 -15.77 -15.92
CA LEU A 115 1.15 -14.61 -15.48
C LEU A 115 2.17 -13.56 -15.04
N ALA A 116 1.89 -12.29 -15.27
CA ALA A 116 2.67 -11.24 -14.63
C ALA A 116 2.57 -11.48 -13.13
N GLU A 117 3.73 -11.58 -12.48
CA GLU A 117 3.78 -11.89 -11.06
C GLU A 117 3.47 -10.62 -10.27
N ALA A 118 2.46 -10.69 -9.40
CA ALA A 118 2.16 -9.62 -8.50
C ALA A 118 3.27 -9.49 -7.45
N ILE A 119 3.74 -8.27 -7.26
CA ILE A 119 4.69 -7.94 -6.20
C ILE A 119 3.95 -8.00 -4.86
N ARG A 120 4.53 -8.68 -3.88
CA ARG A 120 3.88 -8.88 -2.59
C ARG A 120 3.73 -7.57 -1.84
N VAL A 121 2.52 -7.29 -1.41
CA VAL A 121 2.20 -6.23 -0.46
C VAL A 121 1.64 -6.82 0.83
N THR A 122 1.82 -6.12 1.93
CA THR A 122 1.24 -6.47 3.23
C THR A 122 0.29 -5.36 3.65
N VAL A 123 -0.91 -5.73 4.04
CA VAL A 123 -1.94 -4.82 4.52
C VAL A 123 -1.98 -4.87 6.04
N PHE A 124 -1.83 -3.72 6.67
CA PHE A 124 -1.96 -3.53 8.12
C PHE A 124 -3.24 -2.74 8.36
N PRO A 125 -4.31 -3.39 8.85
CA PRO A 125 -5.54 -2.68 9.18
C PRO A 125 -5.28 -1.68 10.32
N MET A 126 -5.92 -0.53 10.22
CA MET A 126 -5.89 0.54 11.19
C MET A 126 -7.32 0.89 11.63
N GLU A 127 -7.48 1.83 12.54
CA GLU A 127 -8.80 2.31 12.97
C GLU A 127 -9.53 3.08 11.85
N GLU A 128 -10.83 3.20 11.96
CA GLU A 128 -11.69 4.03 11.08
C GLU A 128 -11.68 3.63 9.58
N GLY A 129 -11.51 2.34 9.27
CA GLY A 129 -11.47 1.88 7.88
C GLY A 129 -10.19 2.25 7.13
N LEU A 130 -9.16 2.69 7.85
CA LEU A 130 -7.85 2.94 7.31
C LEU A 130 -7.04 1.64 7.24
N ALA A 131 -6.17 1.55 6.27
CA ALA A 131 -5.16 0.51 6.15
C ALA A 131 -3.83 1.12 5.70
N ARG A 132 -2.73 0.62 6.27
CA ARG A 132 -1.39 0.88 5.76
C ARG A 132 -0.98 -0.29 4.87
N ILE A 133 -0.57 -0.01 3.65
CA ILE A 133 -0.11 -0.99 2.68
C ILE A 133 1.39 -0.81 2.52
N ARG A 134 2.15 -1.88 2.73
CA ARG A 134 3.60 -1.88 2.62
C ARG A 134 4.04 -2.84 1.53
N VAL A 135 4.95 -2.42 0.68
CA VAL A 135 5.61 -3.29 -0.28
C VAL A 135 6.62 -4.17 0.46
N TYR A 136 6.56 -5.47 0.22
CA TYR A 136 7.39 -6.45 0.94
C TYR A 136 8.85 -6.43 0.50
N GLU A 137 9.08 -6.24 -0.80
CA GLU A 137 10.42 -6.26 -1.40
C GLU A 137 10.87 -4.85 -1.83
N SER A 138 12.18 -4.68 -2.00
CA SER A 138 12.71 -3.43 -2.54
C SER A 138 12.44 -3.33 -4.03
N LEU A 139 11.73 -2.29 -4.44
CA LEU A 139 11.47 -2.00 -5.84
C LEU A 139 12.72 -1.35 -6.48
N THR A 140 12.96 -1.71 -7.73
CA THR A 140 13.95 -1.02 -8.57
C THR A 140 13.29 0.14 -9.29
N ALA A 141 14.08 1.09 -9.82
CA ALA A 141 13.54 2.17 -10.65
C ALA A 141 12.62 1.65 -11.75
N GLY A 142 11.46 2.27 -11.92
CA GLY A 142 10.45 1.83 -12.89
C GLY A 142 9.03 2.27 -12.58
N GLU A 143 8.10 1.80 -13.40
CA GLU A 143 6.68 2.12 -13.33
C GLU A 143 5.91 1.03 -12.60
N TYR A 144 5.06 1.42 -11.67
CA TYR A 144 4.29 0.50 -10.83
C TYR A 144 2.85 0.96 -10.70
N CYS A 145 1.92 0.00 -10.67
CA CYS A 145 0.51 0.31 -10.40
C CYS A 145 -0.08 -0.70 -9.41
N LEU A 146 -0.81 -0.19 -8.43
CA LEU A 146 -1.75 -0.96 -7.62
C LEU A 146 -3.07 -1.09 -8.37
N THR A 147 -3.68 -2.26 -8.35
CA THR A 147 -4.99 -2.50 -8.97
C THR A 147 -5.82 -3.42 -8.09
N PRO A 148 -7.13 -3.16 -7.91
CA PRO A 148 -8.02 -4.12 -7.27
C PRO A 148 -8.17 -5.36 -8.15
N ASN A 149 -8.21 -6.53 -7.55
CA ASN A 149 -8.38 -7.78 -8.26
C ASN A 149 -9.65 -7.78 -9.12
N GLY A 150 -9.49 -8.08 -10.41
CA GLY A 150 -10.61 -8.10 -11.37
C GLY A 150 -11.13 -6.72 -11.82
N SER A 151 -10.40 -5.64 -11.54
CA SER A 151 -10.73 -4.28 -11.93
C SER A 151 -9.81 -3.76 -13.03
N ASP A 152 -10.31 -2.83 -13.84
CA ASP A 152 -9.53 -2.03 -14.79
C ASP A 152 -8.93 -0.76 -14.17
N ALA A 153 -9.35 -0.40 -12.95
CA ALA A 153 -8.81 0.74 -12.22
C ALA A 153 -7.38 0.49 -11.80
N VAL A 154 -6.51 1.44 -12.04
CA VAL A 154 -5.09 1.39 -11.65
C VAL A 154 -4.67 2.67 -10.94
N PHE A 155 -3.81 2.51 -9.95
CA PHE A 155 -3.25 3.57 -9.13
C PHE A 155 -1.74 3.54 -9.27
N CYS A 156 -1.18 4.43 -10.09
CA CYS A 156 0.18 4.32 -10.57
C CYS A 156 1.14 5.30 -9.91
N PHE A 157 2.41 4.90 -9.86
CA PHE A 157 3.54 5.70 -9.37
C PHE A 157 4.84 5.22 -10.02
N THR A 158 5.82 6.12 -10.07
CA THR A 158 7.19 5.84 -10.52
C THR A 158 8.11 5.70 -9.31
N VAL A 159 9.02 4.74 -9.34
CA VAL A 159 10.18 4.67 -8.43
C VAL A 159 11.41 5.15 -9.21
N ASP A 160 12.12 6.15 -8.66
CA ASP A 160 13.33 6.74 -9.27
C ASP A 160 14.61 6.00 -8.86
#